data_9a36ee43966f9cac0c0ef04a275c3f5c
#
_entry.id   9a36ee43966f9cac0c0ef04a275c3f5c
#
_cell.length_a   1.000
_cell.length_b   1.000
_cell.length_c   1.000
_cell.angle_alpha   90.00
_cell.angle_beta   90.00
_cell.angle_gamma   90.00
#
_symmetry.space_group_name_H-M   'P 1'
#
loop_
_entity.id
_entity.type
_entity.pdbx_description
1 polymer ?
#
loop_
_entity_poly.entity_id
_entity_poly.type
_entity_poly.pdbx_seq_one_letter_code
_entity_poly.pdbx_strand_id
1 'polypeptide(L)'
;MIDLYDEFRRLVTVLEQQSIDYALCGGIAMAVHGSPRATIDIDLLIEPKSLERLFTIAADLGYTIRGKDLQFAKGAIEIRRISKIEPASGDLLSLDLLLVTPDILSVWQSRITADWEGGKLSVVSREGLIKIKQLRSSGQDLDDIERLQSGSDNG
;
A
#
# COMPACT_ATOMS: atom_id res chain seq x y z
N MET A 1 17.03 -13.14 3.77
CA MET A 1 16.04 -12.14 4.23
C MET A 1 15.48 -11.39 3.05
N ILE A 2 14.17 -11.20 3.00
CA ILE A 2 13.54 -10.41 1.94
C ILE A 2 13.83 -8.93 2.17
N ASP A 3 14.34 -8.26 1.14
CA ASP A 3 14.52 -6.81 1.19
C ASP A 3 13.22 -6.14 0.70
N LEU A 4 12.47 -5.58 1.65
CA LEU A 4 11.16 -4.94 1.38
C LEU A 4 11.27 -3.83 0.33
N TYR A 5 12.29 -2.98 0.43
CA TYR A 5 12.42 -1.84 -0.50
C TYR A 5 12.82 -2.28 -1.90
N ASP A 6 13.63 -3.35 -2.02
CA ASP A 6 13.96 -3.92 -3.31
C ASP A 6 12.73 -4.54 -3.98
N GLU A 7 11.93 -5.28 -3.21
CA GLU A 7 10.67 -5.84 -3.68
C GLU A 7 9.72 -4.74 -4.15
N PHE A 8 9.60 -3.69 -3.36
CA PHE A 8 8.77 -2.55 -3.68
C PHE A 8 9.22 -1.85 -4.97
N ARG A 9 10.53 -1.62 -5.14
CA ARG A 9 11.07 -1.01 -6.37
C ARG A 9 10.75 -1.83 -7.60
N ARG A 10 10.91 -3.14 -7.53
CA ARG A 10 10.59 -4.05 -8.64
C ARG A 10 9.12 -3.94 -9.04
N LEU A 11 8.24 -3.98 -8.04
CA LEU A 11 6.80 -3.91 -8.27
C LEU A 11 6.41 -2.58 -8.94
N VAL A 12 6.85 -1.46 -8.38
CA VAL A 12 6.52 -0.14 -8.91
C VAL A 12 7.06 0.04 -10.33
N THR A 13 8.27 -0.44 -10.60
CA THR A 13 8.86 -0.38 -11.94
C THR A 13 7.97 -1.07 -12.97
N VAL A 14 7.49 -2.27 -12.66
CA VAL A 14 6.62 -3.01 -13.58
C VAL A 14 5.27 -2.31 -13.75
N LEU A 15 4.69 -1.79 -12.66
CA LEU A 15 3.41 -1.06 -12.73
C LEU A 15 3.53 0.17 -13.65
N GLU A 16 4.62 0.91 -13.53
CA GLU A 16 4.85 2.07 -14.38
C GLU A 16 5.09 1.68 -15.84
N GLN A 17 5.85 0.62 -16.09
CA GLN A 17 6.09 0.12 -17.44
C GLN A 17 4.80 -0.33 -18.12
N GLN A 18 3.84 -0.86 -17.37
CA GLN A 18 2.57 -1.33 -17.90
C GLN A 18 1.44 -0.31 -17.78
N SER A 19 1.77 0.91 -17.37
CA SER A 19 0.82 2.02 -17.24
C SER A 19 -0.36 1.70 -16.33
N ILE A 20 -0.10 1.00 -15.23
CA ILE A 20 -1.10 0.72 -14.21
C ILE A 20 -1.03 1.78 -13.14
N ASP A 21 -2.13 2.48 -12.91
CA ASP A 21 -2.23 3.49 -11.87
C ASP A 21 -2.33 2.83 -10.50
N TYR A 22 -1.62 3.39 -9.54
CA TYR A 22 -1.60 2.95 -8.16
C TYR A 22 -1.43 4.13 -7.23
N ALA A 23 -1.67 3.94 -5.95
CA ALA A 23 -1.25 4.90 -4.93
C ALA A 23 -0.71 4.13 -3.72
N LEU A 24 0.51 4.43 -3.33
CA LEU A 24 1.12 3.82 -2.17
C LEU A 24 0.35 4.22 -0.92
N CYS A 25 0.01 3.25 -0.08
CA CYS A 25 -0.60 3.46 1.24
C CYS A 25 0.08 2.54 2.25
N GLY A 26 -0.34 2.54 3.51
CA GLY A 26 0.26 1.69 4.53
C GLY A 26 1.62 2.16 5.03
N GLY A 27 2.48 1.22 5.47
CA GLY A 27 3.73 1.53 6.16
C GLY A 27 4.75 2.29 5.35
N ILE A 28 4.90 1.98 4.06
CA ILE A 28 5.85 2.72 3.21
C ILE A 28 5.33 4.15 2.98
N ALA A 29 4.03 4.35 2.84
CA ALA A 29 3.45 5.69 2.76
C ALA A 29 3.71 6.49 4.03
N MET A 30 3.69 5.85 5.20
CA MET A 30 4.07 6.50 6.46
C MET A 30 5.48 7.09 6.37
N ALA A 31 6.42 6.33 5.83
CA ALA A 31 7.80 6.79 5.66
C ALA A 31 7.88 7.97 4.68
N VAL A 32 7.13 7.93 3.58
CA VAL A 32 7.08 9.04 2.61
C VAL A 32 6.58 10.33 3.27
N HIS A 33 5.62 10.22 4.18
CA HIS A 33 5.08 11.38 4.91
C HIS A 33 5.89 11.75 6.15
N GLY A 34 7.09 11.20 6.32
CA GLY A 34 7.99 11.59 7.39
C GLY A 34 7.75 10.90 8.73
N SER A 35 6.94 9.85 8.75
CA SER A 35 6.61 9.09 9.97
C SER A 35 6.96 7.61 9.80
N PRO A 36 8.25 7.27 9.57
CA PRO A 36 8.62 5.89 9.29
C PRO A 36 8.38 4.98 10.50
N ARG A 37 8.00 3.75 10.21
CA ARG A 37 7.89 2.66 11.18
C ARG A 37 8.27 1.35 10.52
N ALA A 38 8.56 0.33 11.32
CA ALA A 38 8.81 -1.01 10.78
C ALA A 38 7.58 -1.52 10.03
N THR A 39 7.79 -2.10 8.86
CA THR A 39 6.72 -2.67 8.07
C THR A 39 7.23 -3.92 7.36
N ILE A 40 6.34 -4.90 7.19
CA ILE A 40 6.61 -6.16 6.52
C ILE A 40 5.70 -6.37 5.31
N ASP A 41 4.85 -5.39 5.03
CA ASP A 41 3.86 -5.48 3.96
C ASP A 41 4.03 -4.32 2.98
N ILE A 42 3.66 -4.57 1.73
CA ILE A 42 3.51 -3.52 0.73
C ILE A 42 2.00 -3.31 0.55
N ASP A 43 1.54 -2.08 0.70
CA ASP A 43 0.13 -1.74 0.58
C ASP A 43 -0.07 -0.76 -0.58
N LEU A 44 -0.90 -1.14 -1.54
CA LEU A 44 -1.24 -0.30 -2.69
C LEU A 44 -2.74 -0.11 -2.80
N LEU A 45 -3.16 1.12 -3.07
CA LEU A 45 -4.53 1.44 -3.46
C LEU A 45 -4.60 1.37 -4.99
N ILE A 46 -5.56 0.62 -5.53
CA ILE A 46 -5.72 0.43 -6.97
C ILE A 46 -7.19 0.48 -7.36
N GLU A 47 -7.45 0.78 -8.62
CA GLU A 47 -8.82 0.67 -9.14
C GLU A 47 -9.20 -0.82 -9.29
N PRO A 48 -10.45 -1.19 -9.03
CA PRO A 48 -10.90 -2.59 -9.15
C PRO A 48 -10.62 -3.21 -10.52
N LYS A 49 -10.70 -2.43 -11.59
CA LYS A 49 -10.43 -2.90 -12.96
C LYS A 49 -9.00 -3.37 -13.17
N SER A 50 -8.07 -2.96 -12.31
CA SER A 50 -6.65 -3.31 -12.41
C SER A 50 -6.29 -4.59 -11.64
N LEU A 51 -7.22 -5.12 -10.84
CA LEU A 51 -6.92 -6.22 -9.91
C LEU A 51 -6.34 -7.46 -10.60
N GLU A 52 -6.97 -7.92 -11.67
CA GLU A 52 -6.51 -9.15 -12.37
C GLU A 52 -5.12 -8.96 -12.96
N ARG A 53 -4.84 -7.80 -13.53
CA ARG A 53 -3.51 -7.49 -14.06
C ARG A 53 -2.47 -7.45 -12.95
N LEU A 54 -2.83 -6.88 -11.79
CA LEU A 54 -1.95 -6.86 -10.63
C LEU A 54 -1.63 -8.26 -10.14
N PHE A 55 -2.60 -9.16 -10.09
CA PHE A 55 -2.34 -10.55 -9.71
C PHE A 55 -1.37 -11.23 -10.68
N THR A 56 -1.52 -11.00 -11.98
CA THR A 56 -0.61 -11.56 -12.98
C THR A 56 0.81 -11.02 -12.81
N ILE A 57 0.95 -9.72 -12.63
CA ILE A 57 2.24 -9.08 -12.39
C ILE A 57 2.88 -9.61 -11.10
N ALA A 58 2.10 -9.66 -10.02
CA ALA A 58 2.58 -10.12 -8.73
C ALA A 58 3.04 -11.58 -8.81
N ALA A 59 2.30 -12.44 -9.51
CA ALA A 59 2.68 -13.84 -9.69
C ALA A 59 4.03 -13.96 -10.40
N ASP A 60 4.27 -13.15 -11.42
CA ASP A 60 5.57 -13.11 -12.12
C ASP A 60 6.71 -12.67 -11.21
N LEU A 61 6.41 -11.90 -10.17
CA LEU A 61 7.40 -11.47 -9.18
C LEU A 61 7.49 -12.42 -7.98
N GLY A 62 6.79 -13.55 -8.02
CA GLY A 62 6.87 -14.59 -6.98
C GLY A 62 5.74 -14.57 -5.95
N TYR A 63 4.80 -13.65 -6.06
CA TYR A 63 3.65 -13.56 -5.13
C TYR A 63 2.56 -14.51 -5.62
N THR A 64 2.59 -15.76 -5.10
CA THR A 64 1.73 -16.84 -5.58
C THR A 64 0.77 -17.37 -4.52
N ILE A 65 0.86 -16.89 -3.28
CA ILE A 65 0.04 -17.38 -2.17
C ILE A 65 -1.11 -16.41 -1.93
N ARG A 66 -2.33 -16.81 -2.34
CA ARG A 66 -3.52 -15.99 -2.12
C ARG A 66 -3.97 -16.08 -0.67
N GLY A 67 -4.17 -14.92 -0.04
CA GLY A 67 -4.79 -14.84 1.27
C GLY A 67 -6.30 -14.70 1.15
N LYS A 68 -6.97 -14.61 2.30
CA LYS A 68 -8.40 -14.34 2.34
C LYS A 68 -8.65 -12.89 1.96
N ASP A 69 -9.77 -12.64 1.29
CA ASP A 69 -10.26 -11.29 1.09
C ASP A 69 -10.67 -10.70 2.42
N LEU A 70 -10.28 -9.46 2.67
CA LEU A 70 -10.58 -8.75 3.92
C LEU A 70 -11.46 -7.54 3.63
N GLN A 71 -12.29 -7.20 4.60
CA GLN A 71 -13.23 -6.10 4.48
C GLN A 71 -13.37 -5.41 5.83
N PHE A 72 -13.41 -4.08 5.84
CA PHE A 72 -13.58 -3.27 7.03
C PHE A 72 -14.62 -2.18 6.77
N ALA A 73 -15.22 -1.65 7.85
CA ALA A 73 -16.19 -0.55 7.76
C ALA A 73 -17.31 -0.84 6.74
N LYS A 74 -17.90 -2.03 6.81
CA LYS A 74 -19.02 -2.47 5.97
C LYS A 74 -18.72 -2.38 4.47
N GLY A 75 -17.47 -2.70 4.10
CA GLY A 75 -17.05 -2.70 2.70
C GLY A 75 -16.45 -1.39 2.20
N ALA A 76 -16.33 -0.38 3.06
CA ALA A 76 -15.62 0.85 2.68
C ALA A 76 -14.14 0.58 2.38
N ILE A 77 -13.56 -0.40 3.06
CA ILE A 77 -12.20 -0.90 2.81
C ILE A 77 -12.30 -2.35 2.35
N GLU A 78 -11.80 -2.62 1.16
CA GLU A 78 -11.72 -3.95 0.57
C GLU A 78 -10.27 -4.25 0.27
N ILE A 79 -9.74 -5.36 0.81
CA ILE A 79 -8.33 -5.74 0.65
C ILE A 79 -8.24 -7.12 0.01
N ARG A 80 -7.35 -7.24 -0.98
CA ARG A 80 -6.97 -8.50 -1.61
C ARG A 80 -5.50 -8.74 -1.32
N ARG A 81 -5.18 -9.83 -0.66
CA ARG A 81 -3.80 -10.15 -0.24
C ARG A 81 -3.21 -11.25 -1.09
N ILE A 82 -1.96 -11.05 -1.51
CA ILE A 82 -1.17 -12.10 -2.14
C ILE A 82 0.25 -12.02 -1.56
N SER A 83 0.86 -13.17 -1.31
CA SER A 83 2.12 -13.24 -0.57
C SER A 83 3.14 -14.10 -1.29
N LYS A 84 4.41 -13.94 -0.90
CA LYS A 84 5.46 -14.84 -1.29
C LYS A 84 6.30 -15.25 -0.08
N ILE A 85 6.92 -16.42 -0.18
CA ILE A 85 7.86 -16.91 0.83
C ILE A 85 9.23 -17.00 0.19
N GLU A 86 10.25 -16.44 0.87
CA GLU A 86 11.62 -16.62 0.46
C GLU A 86 12.09 -18.02 0.89
N PRO A 87 12.48 -18.92 -0.06
CA PRO A 87 12.82 -20.30 0.31
C PRO A 87 14.01 -20.41 1.24
N ALA A 88 14.99 -19.53 1.11
CA ALA A 88 16.21 -19.61 1.91
C ALA A 88 16.00 -19.27 3.39
N SER A 89 15.13 -18.28 3.69
CA SER A 89 14.91 -17.79 5.05
C SER A 89 13.54 -18.18 5.63
N GLY A 90 12.58 -18.54 4.77
CA GLY A 90 11.19 -18.75 5.20
C GLY A 90 10.43 -17.47 5.46
N ASP A 91 11.01 -16.30 5.15
CA ASP A 91 10.35 -15.01 5.34
C ASP A 91 9.13 -14.89 4.43
N LEU A 92 8.05 -14.37 5.01
CA LEU A 92 6.80 -14.08 4.28
C LEU A 92 6.70 -12.59 4.03
N LEU A 93 6.44 -12.22 2.77
CA LEU A 93 6.15 -10.85 2.39
C LEU A 93 4.75 -10.81 1.78
N SER A 94 3.91 -9.93 2.30
CA SER A 94 2.55 -9.75 1.80
C SER A 94 2.41 -8.47 0.99
N LEU A 95 1.67 -8.59 -0.11
CA LEU A 95 1.22 -7.46 -0.91
C LEU A 95 -0.28 -7.34 -0.68
N ASP A 96 -0.69 -6.21 -0.12
CA ASP A 96 -2.10 -5.91 0.14
C ASP A 96 -2.59 -4.90 -0.89
N LEU A 97 -3.60 -5.30 -1.66
CA LEU A 97 -4.22 -4.47 -2.67
C LEU A 97 -5.54 -3.96 -2.12
N LEU A 98 -5.60 -2.65 -1.82
CA LEU A 98 -6.83 -1.98 -1.42
C LEU A 98 -7.54 -1.54 -2.68
N LEU A 99 -8.82 -1.90 -2.79
CA LEU A 99 -9.62 -1.52 -3.94
C LEU A 99 -10.29 -0.17 -3.70
N VAL A 100 -10.25 0.70 -4.70
CA VAL A 100 -10.97 1.97 -4.62
C VAL A 100 -12.47 1.66 -4.54
N THR A 101 -13.09 2.07 -3.44
CA THR A 101 -14.54 1.97 -3.22
C THR A 101 -15.14 3.37 -3.25
N PRO A 102 -16.47 3.51 -3.35
CA PRO A 102 -17.10 4.85 -3.30
C PRO A 102 -16.70 5.65 -2.06
N ASP A 103 -16.52 4.99 -0.92
CA ASP A 103 -16.19 5.66 0.35
C ASP A 103 -14.78 6.26 0.36
N ILE A 104 -13.86 5.73 -0.43
CA ILE A 104 -12.48 6.23 -0.51
C ILE A 104 -12.11 6.74 -1.91
N LEU A 105 -13.09 6.99 -2.76
CA LEU A 105 -12.84 7.58 -4.08
C LEU A 105 -12.09 8.90 -3.96
N SER A 106 -12.43 9.72 -2.97
CA SER A 106 -11.76 11.00 -2.74
C SER A 106 -10.28 10.81 -2.40
N VAL A 107 -9.92 9.74 -1.69
CA VAL A 107 -8.53 9.40 -1.39
C VAL A 107 -7.78 9.10 -2.68
N TRP A 108 -8.38 8.31 -3.56
CA TRP A 108 -7.80 7.99 -4.87
C TRP A 108 -7.60 9.25 -5.72
N GLN A 109 -8.59 10.11 -5.77
CA GLN A 109 -8.56 11.33 -6.58
C GLN A 109 -7.54 12.35 -6.05
N SER A 110 -7.29 12.36 -4.75
CA SER A 110 -6.36 13.29 -4.10
C SER A 110 -4.93 12.75 -3.94
N ARG A 111 -4.63 11.60 -4.53
CA ARG A 111 -3.27 11.05 -4.47
C ARG A 111 -2.27 12.05 -5.06
N ILE A 112 -1.06 12.01 -4.52
CA ILE A 112 0.00 12.95 -4.88
C ILE A 112 1.19 12.22 -5.47
N THR A 113 2.10 12.99 -6.05
CA THR A 113 3.39 12.47 -6.52
C THR A 113 4.47 12.92 -5.53
N ALA A 114 5.28 11.97 -5.08
CA ALA A 114 6.38 12.23 -4.16
C ALA A 114 7.71 11.84 -4.79
N ASP A 115 8.78 12.56 -4.44
CA ASP A 115 10.12 12.21 -4.87
C ASP A 115 10.67 11.05 -4.05
N TRP A 116 11.31 10.10 -4.71
CA TRP A 116 11.93 8.97 -4.04
C TRP A 116 13.03 8.36 -4.91
N GLU A 117 14.25 8.30 -4.37
CA GLU A 117 15.43 7.70 -5.01
C GLU A 117 15.64 8.16 -6.47
N GLY A 118 15.52 9.46 -6.72
CA GLY A 118 15.71 10.03 -8.06
C GLY A 118 14.55 9.85 -9.01
N GLY A 119 13.46 9.26 -8.57
CA GLY A 119 12.23 9.06 -9.34
C GLY A 119 11.01 9.63 -8.63
N LYS A 120 9.84 9.25 -9.14
CA LYS A 120 8.55 9.70 -8.61
C LYS A 120 7.73 8.49 -8.18
N LEU A 121 6.99 8.64 -7.07
CA LEU A 121 6.02 7.66 -6.59
C LEU A 121 4.64 8.30 -6.53
N SER A 122 3.63 7.52 -6.87
CA SER A 122 2.24 7.88 -6.59
C SER A 122 1.90 7.41 -5.18
N VAL A 123 1.42 8.30 -4.33
CA VAL A 123 1.15 8.00 -2.93
C VAL A 123 -0.12 8.71 -2.48
N VAL A 124 -0.88 8.11 -1.58
CA VAL A 124 -2.05 8.79 -1.00
C VAL A 124 -1.58 10.01 -0.20
N SER A 125 -2.39 11.06 -0.18
CA SER A 125 -2.09 12.23 0.64
C SER A 125 -2.07 11.86 2.13
N ARG A 126 -1.48 12.73 2.97
CA ARG A 126 -1.49 12.50 4.42
C ARG A 126 -2.93 12.35 4.94
N GLU A 127 -3.83 13.23 4.51
CA GLU A 127 -5.25 13.21 4.88
C GLU A 127 -5.93 11.92 4.38
N GLY A 128 -5.60 11.49 3.16
CA GLY A 128 -6.11 10.24 2.59
C GLY A 128 -5.65 9.02 3.38
N LEU A 129 -4.38 9.01 3.79
CA LEU A 129 -3.84 7.92 4.61
C LEU A 129 -4.54 7.86 5.97
N ILE A 130 -4.76 9.01 6.60
CA ILE A 130 -5.51 9.10 7.87
C ILE A 130 -6.92 8.55 7.69
N LYS A 131 -7.61 8.92 6.61
CA LYS A 131 -8.98 8.44 6.36
C LYS A 131 -9.03 6.91 6.23
N ILE A 132 -8.11 6.31 5.48
CA ILE A 132 -8.05 4.84 5.35
C ILE A 132 -7.85 4.20 6.72
N LYS A 133 -6.93 4.73 7.52
CA LYS A 133 -6.63 4.18 8.84
C LYS A 133 -7.80 4.34 9.81
N GLN A 134 -8.53 5.45 9.74
CA GLN A 134 -9.75 5.63 10.54
C GLN A 134 -10.80 4.57 10.21
N LEU A 135 -10.95 4.23 8.94
CA LEU A 135 -11.91 3.21 8.51
C LEU A 135 -11.50 1.80 8.93
N ARG A 136 -10.20 1.53 8.98
CA ARG A 136 -9.69 0.23 9.47
C ARG A 136 -9.76 0.13 11.00
N SER A 137 -9.39 1.20 11.69
CA SER A 137 -9.50 1.36 13.15
C SER A 137 -8.82 0.26 14.00
N SER A 138 -7.72 -0.32 13.53
CA SER A 138 -6.90 -1.22 14.35
C SER A 138 -6.08 -0.42 15.35
N GLY A 139 -5.50 -1.07 16.37
CA GLY A 139 -4.60 -0.40 17.31
C GLY A 139 -3.41 0.27 16.62
N GLN A 140 -2.80 -0.41 15.64
CA GLN A 140 -1.72 0.15 14.86
C GLN A 140 -2.20 1.35 14.02
N ASP A 141 -3.42 1.29 13.48
CA ASP A 141 -3.99 2.39 12.71
C ASP A 141 -4.19 3.64 13.57
N LEU A 142 -4.63 3.49 14.81
CA LEU A 142 -4.80 4.61 15.73
C LEU A 142 -3.44 5.26 16.08
N ASP A 143 -2.41 4.45 16.32
CA ASP A 143 -1.06 4.96 16.57
C ASP A 143 -0.50 5.70 15.35
N ASP A 144 -0.71 5.17 14.16
CA ASP A 144 -0.27 5.78 12.91
C ASP A 144 -0.97 7.13 12.68
N ILE A 145 -2.27 7.21 12.98
CA ILE A 145 -3.03 8.47 12.87
C ILE A 145 -2.41 9.53 13.78
N GLU A 146 -2.10 9.17 15.02
CA GLU A 146 -1.49 10.09 15.96
C GLU A 146 -0.16 10.62 15.45
N ARG A 147 0.69 9.75 14.90
CA ARG A 147 1.98 10.14 14.32
C ARG A 147 1.82 11.08 13.13
N LEU A 148 0.86 10.79 12.23
CA LEU A 148 0.60 11.63 11.06
C LEU A 148 0.08 12.99 11.44
N GLN A 149 -0.79 13.08 12.44
CA GLN A 149 -1.33 14.34 12.94
C GLN A 149 -0.27 15.18 13.63
N SER A 150 0.59 14.56 14.45
CA SER A 150 1.70 15.24 15.10
C SER A 150 2.71 15.77 14.09
N GLY A 151 3.02 15.02 13.06
CA GLY A 151 3.93 15.43 11.99
C GLY A 151 3.41 16.65 11.22
N SER A 152 2.09 16.77 11.04
CA SER A 152 1.52 17.93 10.34
C SER A 152 1.64 19.22 11.14
N ASP A 153 1.68 19.12 12.47
CA ASP A 153 1.84 20.29 13.36
C ASP A 153 3.28 20.83 13.33
N ASN A 154 4.23 20.02 12.93
CA ASN A 154 5.66 20.36 12.90
C ASN A 154 6.16 20.71 11.49
N GLY A 155 5.30 20.56 10.51
CA GLY A 155 5.63 20.80 9.13
C GLY A 155 5.10 22.09 8.61
#